data_16542190594ab656b001c61f31669fea
#
_entry.id   16542190594ab656b001c61f31669fea
#
_cell.length_a   1.000
_cell.length_b   1.000
_cell.length_c   1.000
_cell.angle_alpha   90.00
_cell.angle_beta   90.00
_cell.angle_gamma   90.00
#
_symmetry.space_group_name_H-M   'P 1'
#
loop_
_entity.id
_entity.type
_entity.pdbx_description
1 polymer ?
#
loop_
_entity_poly.entity_id
_entity_poly.type
_entity_poly.pdbx_seq_one_letter_code
_entity_poly.pdbx_strand_id
1 'polypeptide(L)'
;MDNPPPLNPPPPVTPPPIAPPPGANSPLPPPPPCSGSPENEIRNWNMLCHLGALSGGIIPLGNIVGPLLVWQLKKNEFPSVIAHGKAALNFQLTMLIAAFASLVGLVVLSFIYIGYLFLPVLILIGLAALIFPIIAAVKASNGEPYQYPCSLDLIK
;
A
#
# COMPACT_ATOMS: atom_id res chain seq x y z
N MET A 1 -41.37 -30.01 73.68
CA MET A 1 -40.88 -28.66 73.44
C MET A 1 -40.32 -28.68 71.97
N ASP A 2 -41.22 -28.39 71.05
CA ASP A 2 -40.94 -28.43 69.64
C ASP A 2 -40.36 -27.05 69.20
N ASN A 3 -39.16 -27.06 68.78
CA ASN A 3 -38.51 -25.85 68.22
C ASN A 3 -39.13 -25.55 66.85
N PRO A 4 -39.58 -24.34 66.54
CA PRO A 4 -40.09 -24.01 65.22
C PRO A 4 -38.99 -24.07 64.19
N PRO A 5 -39.30 -24.45 62.93
CA PRO A 5 -38.25 -24.55 61.84
C PRO A 5 -37.69 -23.17 61.59
N PRO A 6 -36.38 -23.12 61.17
CA PRO A 6 -35.68 -21.87 60.87
C PRO A 6 -36.36 -21.17 59.68
N LEU A 7 -36.65 -19.85 59.86
CA LEU A 7 -37.16 -18.99 58.78
C LEU A 7 -36.17 -18.87 57.65
N ASN A 8 -36.60 -19.19 56.44
CA ASN A 8 -35.82 -18.96 55.25
C ASN A 8 -35.49 -17.47 55.11
N PRO A 9 -34.25 -17.11 54.82
CA PRO A 9 -33.87 -15.72 54.55
C PRO A 9 -34.68 -15.17 53.36
N PRO A 10 -35.09 -13.88 53.41
CA PRO A 10 -35.79 -13.28 52.27
C PRO A 10 -34.94 -13.31 51.00
N PRO A 11 -35.54 -13.46 49.81
CA PRO A 11 -34.79 -13.46 48.56
C PRO A 11 -34.04 -12.14 48.37
N PRO A 12 -32.85 -12.19 47.74
CA PRO A 12 -32.07 -10.98 47.46
C PRO A 12 -32.90 -9.97 46.67
N VAL A 13 -33.06 -8.77 47.21
CA VAL A 13 -33.73 -7.67 46.51
C VAL A 13 -32.76 -7.16 45.43
N THR A 14 -32.98 -7.55 44.18
CA THR A 14 -32.27 -6.95 43.04
C THR A 14 -32.78 -5.52 42.88
N PRO A 15 -31.86 -4.51 42.90
CA PRO A 15 -32.28 -3.14 42.64
C PRO A 15 -32.86 -3.03 41.21
N PRO A 16 -33.91 -2.18 41.01
CA PRO A 16 -34.48 -2.00 39.69
C PRO A 16 -33.43 -1.52 38.70
N PRO A 17 -33.51 -1.95 37.42
CA PRO A 17 -32.59 -1.46 36.38
C PRO A 17 -32.59 0.07 36.34
N ILE A 18 -31.43 0.67 36.45
CA ILE A 18 -31.27 2.12 36.31
C ILE A 18 -31.64 2.46 34.86
N ALA A 19 -32.67 3.25 34.65
CA ALA A 19 -33.04 3.74 33.33
C ALA A 19 -31.86 4.54 32.75
N PRO A 20 -31.46 4.30 31.46
CA PRO A 20 -30.41 5.06 30.84
C PRO A 20 -30.78 6.55 30.80
N PRO A 21 -29.81 7.45 30.97
CA PRO A 21 -30.06 8.89 30.92
C PRO A 21 -30.73 9.31 29.61
N PRO A 22 -31.64 10.30 29.62
CA PRO A 22 -32.31 10.79 28.41
C PRO A 22 -31.22 11.29 27.42
N GLY A 23 -31.18 10.70 26.22
CA GLY A 23 -30.17 11.03 25.21
C GLY A 23 -29.13 9.95 24.91
N ALA A 24 -29.07 8.85 25.68
CA ALA A 24 -28.10 7.76 25.45
C ALA A 24 -28.30 6.99 24.14
N ASN A 25 -29.41 7.18 23.44
CA ASN A 25 -29.74 6.51 22.17
C ASN A 25 -29.54 7.40 20.93
N SER A 26 -29.00 8.60 21.09
CA SER A 26 -28.59 9.37 19.92
C SER A 26 -27.29 8.76 19.35
N PRO A 27 -27.24 8.35 18.07
CA PRO A 27 -26.00 7.94 17.46
C PRO A 27 -24.99 9.08 17.64
N LEU A 28 -23.84 8.78 18.22
CA LEU A 28 -22.76 9.76 18.29
C LEU A 28 -22.50 10.28 16.86
N PRO A 29 -22.40 11.59 16.65
CA PRO A 29 -22.00 12.11 15.35
C PRO A 29 -20.71 11.41 14.92
N PRO A 30 -20.57 11.03 13.63
CA PRO A 30 -19.33 10.43 13.16
C PRO A 30 -18.18 11.33 13.57
N PRO A 31 -17.06 10.77 14.05
CA PRO A 31 -15.90 11.58 14.40
C PRO A 31 -15.51 12.41 13.19
N PRO A 32 -15.11 13.69 13.37
CA PRO A 32 -14.66 14.53 12.28
C PRO A 32 -13.53 13.78 11.54
N PRO A 33 -13.45 13.86 10.20
CA PRO A 33 -12.38 13.24 9.46
C PRO A 33 -11.06 13.80 10.00
N CYS A 34 -10.37 13.01 10.82
CA CYS A 34 -9.06 13.37 11.35
C CYS A 34 -8.11 13.36 10.15
N SER A 35 -7.72 14.53 9.66
CA SER A 35 -6.65 14.71 8.66
C SER A 35 -5.27 14.31 9.21
N GLY A 36 -5.19 13.27 10.00
CA GLY A 36 -4.02 12.75 10.68
C GLY A 36 -4.26 11.39 11.30
N SER A 37 -5.25 10.62 10.83
CA SER A 37 -5.40 9.24 11.33
C SER A 37 -4.17 8.42 10.94
N PRO A 38 -3.66 7.52 11.82
CA PRO A 38 -2.54 6.63 11.50
C PRO A 38 -2.75 5.86 10.20
N GLU A 39 -3.99 5.56 9.86
CA GLU A 39 -4.36 4.86 8.61
C GLU A 39 -4.10 5.71 7.37
N ASN A 40 -4.39 7.01 7.41
CA ASN A 40 -4.10 7.92 6.29
C ASN A 40 -2.59 8.10 6.12
N GLU A 41 -1.84 8.14 7.20
CA GLU A 41 -0.38 8.20 7.15
C GLU A 41 0.21 6.95 6.49
N ILE A 42 -0.25 5.77 6.87
CA ILE A 42 0.14 4.49 6.24
C ILE A 42 -0.15 4.51 4.74
N ARG A 43 -1.34 4.92 4.34
CA ARG A 43 -1.74 5.00 2.93
C ARG A 43 -0.85 5.96 2.14
N ASN A 44 -0.52 7.12 2.72
CA ASN A 44 0.37 8.10 2.11
C ASN A 44 1.79 7.54 1.89
N TRP A 45 2.36 6.84 2.87
CA TRP A 45 3.67 6.21 2.72
C TRP A 45 3.67 5.08 1.69
N ASN A 46 2.61 4.25 1.67
CA ASN A 46 2.44 3.22 0.65
C ASN A 46 2.34 3.82 -0.76
N MET A 47 1.59 4.92 -0.92
CA MET A 47 1.50 5.67 -2.18
C MET A 47 2.87 6.22 -2.60
N LEU A 48 3.64 6.79 -1.66
CA LEU A 48 4.96 7.36 -1.94
C LEU A 48 5.97 6.32 -2.43
N CYS A 49 5.86 5.04 -2.03
CA CYS A 49 6.69 3.96 -2.58
C CYS A 49 6.53 3.85 -4.11
N HIS A 50 5.34 4.04 -4.63
CA HIS A 50 5.05 3.95 -6.06
C HIS A 50 5.35 5.27 -6.79
N LEU A 51 4.97 6.42 -6.20
CA LEU A 51 5.28 7.74 -6.76
C LEU A 51 6.78 8.03 -6.80
N GLY A 52 7.54 7.51 -5.84
CA GLY A 52 9.00 7.61 -5.82
C GLY A 52 9.64 7.05 -7.09
N ALA A 53 8.99 6.07 -7.75
CA ALA A 53 9.47 5.54 -9.02
C ALA A 53 9.45 6.57 -10.17
N LEU A 54 8.62 7.61 -10.10
CA LEU A 54 8.55 8.67 -11.11
C LEU A 54 9.75 9.63 -11.05
N SER A 55 10.51 9.63 -9.95
CA SER A 55 11.72 10.46 -9.82
C SER A 55 12.81 10.11 -10.84
N GLY A 56 12.72 8.95 -11.50
CA GLY A 56 13.59 8.56 -12.62
C GLY A 56 13.51 9.47 -13.82
N GLY A 57 12.44 10.24 -13.99
CA GLY A 57 12.34 11.27 -15.03
C GLY A 57 13.17 12.52 -14.78
N ILE A 58 13.64 12.73 -13.54
CA ILE A 58 14.40 13.90 -13.11
C ILE A 58 15.85 13.52 -12.79
N ILE A 59 16.05 12.39 -12.11
CA ILE A 59 17.33 11.93 -11.61
C ILE A 59 17.64 10.55 -12.22
N PRO A 60 18.81 10.33 -12.82
CA PRO A 60 19.23 9.01 -13.28
C PRO A 60 19.11 7.98 -12.15
N LEU A 61 18.49 6.83 -12.41
CA LEU A 61 18.21 5.77 -11.43
C LEU A 61 17.24 6.19 -10.30
N GLY A 62 16.64 7.39 -10.35
CA GLY A 62 15.66 7.85 -9.36
C GLY A 62 14.46 6.92 -9.22
N ASN A 63 14.10 6.24 -10.30
CA ASN A 63 13.03 5.22 -10.31
C ASN A 63 13.30 4.02 -9.38
N ILE A 64 14.56 3.75 -9.05
CA ILE A 64 14.96 2.72 -8.08
C ILE A 64 15.21 3.36 -6.71
N VAL A 65 15.95 4.48 -6.69
CA VAL A 65 16.35 5.15 -5.46
C VAL A 65 15.13 5.69 -4.69
N GLY A 66 14.13 6.24 -5.40
CA GLY A 66 12.91 6.76 -4.78
C GLY A 66 12.17 5.74 -3.92
N PRO A 67 11.68 4.63 -4.48
CA PRO A 67 11.02 3.57 -3.71
C PRO A 67 11.93 2.96 -2.64
N LEU A 68 13.22 2.80 -2.91
CA LEU A 68 14.18 2.26 -1.97
C LEU A 68 14.33 3.15 -0.73
N LEU A 69 14.42 4.47 -0.90
CA LEU A 69 14.50 5.42 0.21
C LEU A 69 13.25 5.37 1.07
N VAL A 70 12.07 5.43 0.48
CA VAL A 70 10.79 5.36 1.22
C VAL A 70 10.73 4.04 2.00
N TRP A 71 11.05 2.92 1.37
CA TRP A 71 11.06 1.61 2.02
C TRP A 71 12.06 1.59 3.20
N GLN A 72 13.31 2.01 3.01
CA GLN A 72 14.33 1.96 4.05
C GLN A 72 14.00 2.86 5.24
N LEU A 73 13.44 4.05 4.99
CA LEU A 73 13.11 5.01 6.04
C LEU A 73 11.91 4.57 6.88
N LYS A 74 10.91 3.92 6.25
CA LYS A 74 9.61 3.68 6.89
C LYS A 74 9.27 2.21 7.17
N LYS A 75 10.12 1.25 6.80
CA LYS A 75 9.91 -0.19 7.00
C LYS A 75 9.69 -0.62 8.46
N ASN A 76 10.30 0.11 9.41
CA ASN A 76 10.20 -0.20 10.84
C ASN A 76 8.96 0.42 11.49
N GLU A 77 8.42 1.50 10.91
CA GLU A 77 7.23 2.18 11.41
C GLU A 77 5.95 1.56 10.81
N PHE A 78 6.00 1.24 9.51
CA PHE A 78 4.84 0.78 8.75
C PHE A 78 5.17 -0.52 7.98
N PRO A 79 4.82 -1.70 8.52
CA PRO A 79 5.10 -2.99 7.87
C PRO A 79 4.53 -3.13 6.45
N SER A 80 3.39 -2.47 6.14
CA SER A 80 2.80 -2.46 4.79
C SER A 80 3.71 -1.82 3.73
N VAL A 81 4.54 -0.85 4.12
CA VAL A 81 5.53 -0.20 3.24
C VAL A 81 6.53 -1.21 2.68
N ILE A 82 6.80 -2.30 3.39
CA ILE A 82 7.71 -3.37 2.92
C ILE A 82 7.13 -4.02 1.65
N ALA A 83 5.86 -4.38 1.67
CA ALA A 83 5.21 -5.02 0.53
C ALA A 83 5.13 -4.07 -0.68
N HIS A 84 4.71 -2.82 -0.46
CA HIS A 84 4.62 -1.81 -1.52
C HIS A 84 5.99 -1.42 -2.07
N GLY A 85 7.01 -1.27 -1.21
CA GLY A 85 8.39 -0.97 -1.61
C GLY A 85 9.00 -2.09 -2.46
N LYS A 86 8.85 -3.35 -2.03
CA LYS A 86 9.31 -4.52 -2.81
C LYS A 86 8.61 -4.62 -4.16
N ALA A 87 7.30 -4.44 -4.19
CA ALA A 87 6.53 -4.48 -5.43
C ALA A 87 6.99 -3.39 -6.42
N ALA A 88 7.17 -2.16 -5.96
CA ALA A 88 7.66 -1.06 -6.77
C ALA A 88 9.08 -1.31 -7.29
N LEU A 89 10.00 -1.77 -6.44
CA LEU A 89 11.37 -2.08 -6.83
C LEU A 89 11.45 -3.23 -7.82
N ASN A 90 10.74 -4.34 -7.58
CA ASN A 90 10.70 -5.49 -8.49
C ASN A 90 10.21 -5.06 -9.87
N PHE A 91 9.18 -4.24 -9.94
CA PHE A 91 8.68 -3.72 -11.20
C PHE A 91 9.72 -2.83 -11.90
N GLN A 92 10.35 -1.89 -11.20
CA GLN A 92 11.34 -0.99 -11.80
C GLN A 92 12.59 -1.73 -12.27
N LEU A 93 13.07 -2.73 -11.51
CA LEU A 93 14.18 -3.59 -11.92
C LEU A 93 13.81 -4.41 -13.17
N THR A 94 12.60 -4.95 -13.21
CA THR A 94 12.10 -5.68 -14.39
C THR A 94 12.08 -4.78 -15.63
N MET A 95 11.54 -3.55 -15.49
CA MET A 95 11.51 -2.58 -16.59
C MET A 95 12.90 -2.17 -17.03
N LEU A 96 13.84 -2.01 -16.10
CA LEU A 96 15.23 -1.69 -16.40
C LEU A 96 15.90 -2.82 -17.19
N ILE A 97 15.74 -4.07 -16.77
CA ILE A 97 16.27 -5.25 -17.47
C ILE A 97 15.68 -5.34 -18.89
N ALA A 98 14.36 -5.20 -19.01
CA ALA A 98 13.67 -5.24 -20.29
C ALA A 98 14.13 -4.10 -21.23
N ALA A 99 14.30 -2.89 -20.71
CA ALA A 99 14.78 -1.74 -21.46
C ALA A 99 16.22 -1.95 -21.93
N PHE A 100 17.09 -2.46 -21.05
CA PHE A 100 18.48 -2.77 -21.40
C PHE A 100 18.58 -3.84 -22.50
N ALA A 101 17.83 -4.94 -22.33
CA ALA A 101 17.79 -6.00 -23.34
C ALA A 101 17.27 -5.50 -24.69
N SER A 102 16.22 -4.66 -24.68
CA SER A 102 15.66 -4.05 -25.89
C SER A 102 16.64 -3.07 -26.55
N LEU A 103 17.40 -2.29 -25.76
CA LEU A 103 18.43 -1.38 -26.27
C LEU A 103 19.58 -2.14 -26.92
N VAL A 104 20.04 -3.23 -26.29
CA VAL A 104 21.07 -4.10 -26.87
C VAL A 104 20.57 -4.71 -28.19
N GLY A 105 19.32 -5.21 -28.20
CA GLY A 105 18.69 -5.71 -29.42
C GLY A 105 18.60 -4.66 -30.52
N LEU A 106 18.20 -3.43 -30.18
CA LEU A 106 18.15 -2.30 -31.11
C LEU A 106 19.54 -2.06 -31.74
N VAL A 107 20.57 -1.96 -30.92
CA VAL A 107 21.95 -1.67 -31.40
C VAL A 107 22.47 -2.82 -32.26
N VAL A 108 22.40 -4.06 -31.80
CA VAL A 108 22.95 -5.22 -32.53
C VAL A 108 22.21 -5.46 -33.84
N LEU A 109 20.87 -5.39 -33.85
CA LEU A 109 20.08 -5.65 -35.04
C LEU A 109 19.94 -4.43 -35.98
N SER A 110 20.34 -3.22 -35.53
CA SER A 110 20.35 -2.04 -36.41
C SER A 110 21.31 -2.21 -37.58
N PHE A 111 22.39 -2.99 -37.41
CA PHE A 111 23.29 -3.35 -38.51
C PHE A 111 22.61 -4.15 -39.62
N ILE A 112 21.44 -4.76 -39.36
CA ILE A 112 20.67 -5.55 -40.32
C ILE A 112 19.33 -4.84 -40.66
N TYR A 113 19.17 -3.56 -40.32
CA TYR A 113 17.91 -2.76 -40.46
C TYR A 113 16.71 -3.31 -39.71
N ILE A 114 16.78 -4.48 -39.06
CA ILE A 114 15.70 -5.08 -38.28
C ILE A 114 15.61 -4.44 -36.87
N GLY A 115 16.69 -3.85 -36.38
CA GLY A 115 16.78 -3.25 -35.05
C GLY A 115 15.76 -2.16 -34.80
N TYR A 116 15.31 -1.43 -35.81
CA TYR A 116 14.27 -0.41 -35.66
C TYR A 116 12.93 -0.94 -35.22
N LEU A 117 12.68 -2.25 -35.35
CA LEU A 117 11.48 -2.91 -34.84
C LEU A 117 11.43 -2.89 -33.29
N PHE A 118 12.56 -2.73 -32.61
CA PHE A 118 12.64 -2.62 -31.15
C PHE A 118 12.25 -1.24 -30.62
N LEU A 119 12.22 -0.21 -31.46
CA LEU A 119 11.81 1.15 -31.07
C LEU A 119 10.41 1.21 -30.43
N PRO A 120 9.36 0.65 -31.04
CA PRO A 120 8.04 0.63 -30.42
C PRO A 120 8.01 -0.17 -29.09
N VAL A 121 8.83 -1.21 -28.97
CA VAL A 121 8.95 -1.97 -27.71
C VAL A 121 9.52 -1.12 -26.59
N LEU A 122 10.58 -0.34 -26.89
CA LEU A 122 11.16 0.60 -25.92
C LEU A 122 10.16 1.68 -25.48
N ILE A 123 9.36 2.19 -26.43
CA ILE A 123 8.32 3.17 -26.12
C ILE A 123 7.26 2.55 -25.18
N LEU A 124 6.82 1.32 -25.46
CA LEU A 124 5.84 0.62 -24.62
C LEU A 124 6.39 0.35 -23.20
N ILE A 125 7.66 -0.04 -23.08
CA ILE A 125 8.33 -0.23 -21.78
C ILE A 125 8.38 1.11 -21.02
N GLY A 126 8.72 2.20 -21.68
CA GLY A 126 8.76 3.54 -21.07
C GLY A 126 7.39 3.99 -20.60
N LEU A 127 6.34 3.77 -21.41
CA LEU A 127 4.96 4.07 -21.00
C LEU A 127 4.49 3.20 -19.83
N ALA A 128 4.82 1.92 -19.83
CA ALA A 128 4.50 1.02 -18.73
C ALA A 128 5.20 1.48 -17.43
N ALA A 129 6.48 1.82 -17.49
CA ALA A 129 7.24 2.30 -16.36
C ALA A 129 6.73 3.64 -15.79
N LEU A 130 6.00 4.42 -16.59
CA LEU A 130 5.33 5.65 -16.15
C LEU A 130 3.91 5.39 -15.62
N ILE A 131 3.10 4.64 -16.36
CA ILE A 131 1.67 4.50 -16.07
C ILE A 131 1.43 3.58 -14.87
N PHE A 132 2.10 2.43 -14.80
CA PHE A 132 1.83 1.45 -13.73
C PHE A 132 2.16 1.97 -12.33
N PRO A 133 3.24 2.70 -12.07
CA PRO A 133 3.47 3.32 -10.76
C PRO A 133 2.38 4.31 -10.36
N ILE A 134 1.81 5.06 -11.31
CA ILE A 134 0.70 5.98 -11.03
C ILE A 134 -0.54 5.19 -10.60
N ILE A 135 -0.90 4.13 -11.34
CA ILE A 135 -2.04 3.26 -10.98
C ILE A 135 -1.82 2.62 -9.61
N ALA A 136 -0.60 2.12 -9.36
CA ALA A 136 -0.24 1.53 -8.08
C ALA A 136 -0.33 2.54 -6.93
N ALA A 137 0.12 3.78 -7.15
CA ALA A 137 0.01 4.86 -6.17
C ALA A 137 -1.45 5.18 -5.82
N VAL A 138 -2.32 5.27 -6.83
CA VAL A 138 -3.77 5.49 -6.62
C VAL A 138 -4.39 4.35 -5.84
N LYS A 139 -4.09 3.09 -6.18
CA LYS A 139 -4.58 1.93 -5.41
C LYS A 139 -4.07 1.92 -3.98
N ALA A 140 -2.78 2.20 -3.77
CA ALA A 140 -2.19 2.28 -2.45
C ALA A 140 -2.82 3.38 -1.58
N SER A 141 -3.18 4.53 -2.18
CA SER A 141 -3.90 5.60 -1.47
C SER A 141 -5.31 5.20 -1.04
N ASN A 142 -5.94 4.27 -1.78
CA ASN A 142 -7.23 3.68 -1.42
C ASN A 142 -7.11 2.52 -0.41
N GLY A 143 -5.87 2.14 -0.03
CA GLY A 143 -5.62 1.02 0.87
C GLY A 143 -5.65 -0.34 0.18
N GLU A 144 -5.63 -0.39 -1.16
CA GLU A 144 -5.64 -1.62 -1.94
C GLU A 144 -4.23 -2.05 -2.32
N PRO A 145 -3.85 -3.34 -2.15
CA PRO A 145 -2.59 -3.85 -2.68
C PRO A 145 -2.64 -3.88 -4.21
N TYR A 146 -1.52 -3.54 -4.86
CA TYR A 146 -1.39 -3.60 -6.31
C TYR A 146 -0.28 -4.58 -6.70
N GLN A 147 -0.62 -5.54 -7.55
CA GLN A 147 0.35 -6.43 -8.17
C GLN A 147 0.65 -5.94 -9.59
N TYR A 148 1.93 -5.71 -9.86
CA TYR A 148 2.35 -5.30 -11.19
C TYR A 148 2.28 -6.45 -12.18
N PRO A 149 1.67 -6.27 -13.35
CA PRO A 149 1.73 -7.25 -14.42
C PRO A 149 3.18 -7.40 -14.90
N CYS A 150 3.60 -8.61 -15.22
CA CYS A 150 4.93 -8.92 -15.73
C CYS A 150 6.10 -8.50 -14.82
N SER A 151 5.88 -8.34 -13.51
CA SER A 151 6.95 -8.09 -12.55
C SER A 151 7.65 -9.39 -12.18
N LEU A 152 8.98 -9.39 -12.19
CA LEU A 152 9.80 -10.48 -11.67
C LEU A 152 10.02 -10.27 -10.18
N ASP A 153 9.87 -11.36 -9.39
CA ASP A 153 10.13 -11.34 -7.95
C ASP A 153 11.63 -11.48 -7.67
N LEU A 154 12.36 -10.39 -7.92
CA LEU A 154 13.82 -10.33 -7.73
C LEU A 154 14.20 -10.09 -6.27
N ILE A 155 13.35 -9.40 -5.52
CA ILE A 155 13.54 -9.05 -4.12
C ILE A 155 12.51 -9.82 -3.30
N LYS A 156 12.96 -10.74 -2.47
CA LYS A 156 12.14 -11.58 -1.58
C LYS A 156 12.05 -11.02 -0.17
#